data_526dc989fe4cd42164e841b1dac536ac
#
_entry.id   526dc989fe4cd42164e841b1dac536ac
#
_cell.length_a   1.000
_cell.length_b   1.000
_cell.length_c   1.000
_cell.angle_alpha   90.00
_cell.angle_beta   90.00
_cell.angle_gamma   90.00
#
_symmetry.space_group_name_H-M   'P 1'
#
loop_
_entity.id
_entity.type
_entity.pdbx_description
1 polymer ?
#
loop_
_entity_poly.entity_id
_entity_poly.type
_entity_poly.pdbx_seq_one_letter_code
_entity_poly.pdbx_strand_id
1 'polypeptide(L)'
;MAVVGLEGMRFTAPHGFYAEEKVLKNSFLVDVYLATDTHQAAHLDELNETVNYETVYHMVQAEMKKPTHLIETLAERIVLRLHDFYETISGVKVIVRKLNPPVGGEVAAAYIEQTTGVFARGSQQKPDFI
;
A
#
# COMPACT_ATOMS: atom_id res chain seq x y z
N MET A 1 15.91 11.60 -7.08
CA MET A 1 14.83 10.88 -6.41
C MET A 1 14.41 9.67 -7.23
N ALA A 2 14.17 8.56 -6.59
CA ALA A 2 13.72 7.33 -7.22
C ALA A 2 12.50 6.78 -6.51
N VAL A 3 11.80 5.86 -7.17
CA VAL A 3 10.67 5.15 -6.58
C VAL A 3 11.06 3.69 -6.45
N VAL A 4 10.94 3.16 -5.24
CA VAL A 4 11.07 1.72 -4.97
C VAL A 4 9.67 1.19 -4.76
N GLY A 5 9.31 0.11 -5.46
CA GLY A 5 7.96 -0.43 -5.37
C GLY A 5 7.92 -1.94 -5.26
N LEU A 6 6.88 -2.42 -4.60
CA LEU A 6 6.47 -3.82 -4.60
C LEU A 6 5.06 -3.88 -5.17
N GLU A 7 4.88 -4.68 -6.20
CA GLU A 7 3.59 -4.80 -6.88
C GLU A 7 3.07 -6.22 -6.82
N GLY A 8 1.74 -6.34 -6.67
CA GLY A 8 1.08 -7.63 -6.70
C GLY A 8 1.35 -8.53 -5.50
N MET A 9 1.57 -7.95 -4.32
CA MET A 9 1.66 -8.73 -3.09
C MET A 9 0.30 -9.35 -2.80
N ARG A 10 0.21 -10.68 -2.81
CA ARG A 10 -1.05 -11.40 -2.61
C ARG A 10 -1.17 -11.87 -1.17
N PHE A 11 -2.32 -11.56 -0.57
CA PHE A 11 -2.65 -11.99 0.80
C PHE A 11 -4.07 -12.51 0.85
N THR A 12 -4.30 -13.51 1.69
CA THR A 12 -5.63 -13.95 2.10
C THR A 12 -5.82 -13.52 3.55
N ALA A 13 -6.83 -12.70 3.82
CA ALA A 13 -6.93 -12.04 5.12
C ALA A 13 -8.38 -11.76 5.50
N PRO A 14 -8.68 -11.63 6.82
CA PRO A 14 -10.04 -11.43 7.32
C PRO A 14 -10.44 -9.95 7.35
N HIS A 15 -10.29 -9.25 6.20
CA HIS A 15 -10.65 -7.83 6.11
C HIS A 15 -11.98 -7.66 5.41
N GLY A 16 -12.90 -6.95 6.03
CA GLY A 16 -14.17 -6.64 5.44
C GLY A 16 -15.17 -6.14 6.47
N PHE A 17 -16.18 -5.43 5.99
CA PHE A 17 -17.24 -4.87 6.82
C PHE A 17 -18.22 -5.93 7.33
N TYR A 18 -18.53 -6.92 6.49
CA TYR A 18 -19.50 -7.95 6.82
C TYR A 18 -18.87 -9.07 7.64
N ALA A 19 -19.68 -9.67 8.55
CA ALA A 19 -19.19 -10.74 9.42
C ALA A 19 -18.68 -11.96 8.63
N GLU A 20 -19.34 -12.30 7.52
CA GLU A 20 -18.96 -13.41 6.65
C GLU A 20 -17.55 -13.23 6.08
N GLU A 21 -17.15 -12.00 5.77
CA GLU A 21 -15.83 -11.71 5.21
C GLU A 21 -14.70 -11.98 6.19
N LYS A 22 -14.98 -11.85 7.49
CA LYS A 22 -14.00 -12.15 8.55
C LYS A 22 -13.80 -13.63 8.76
N VAL A 23 -14.84 -14.43 8.49
CA VAL A 23 -14.79 -15.89 8.62
C VAL A 23 -14.22 -16.53 7.37
N LEU A 24 -14.68 -16.10 6.18
CA LEU A 24 -14.33 -16.71 4.90
C LEU A 24 -13.05 -16.16 4.29
N LYS A 25 -12.45 -15.16 4.87
CA LYS A 25 -11.23 -14.50 4.37
C LYS A 25 -11.27 -14.17 2.88
N ASN A 26 -10.89 -12.97 2.54
CA ASN A 26 -10.82 -12.48 1.16
C ASN A 26 -9.40 -12.45 0.65
N SER A 27 -9.23 -12.49 -0.67
CA SER A 27 -7.93 -12.30 -1.30
C SER A 27 -7.72 -10.84 -1.65
N PHE A 28 -6.52 -10.38 -1.39
CA PHE A 28 -6.10 -9.00 -1.63
C PHE A 28 -4.81 -8.96 -2.44
N LEU A 29 -4.69 -7.93 -3.27
CA LEU A 29 -3.42 -7.57 -3.90
C LEU A 29 -3.03 -6.20 -3.40
N VAL A 30 -1.81 -6.07 -2.92
CA VAL A 30 -1.30 -4.81 -2.37
C VAL A 30 -0.08 -4.37 -3.18
N ASP A 31 -0.10 -3.11 -3.59
CA ASP A 31 1.05 -2.45 -4.21
C ASP A 31 1.51 -1.33 -3.28
N VAL A 32 2.81 -1.20 -3.13
CA VAL A 32 3.43 -0.14 -2.33
C VAL A 32 4.54 0.51 -3.13
N TYR A 33 4.56 1.84 -3.12
CA TYR A 33 5.60 2.63 -3.77
C TYR A 33 6.13 3.66 -2.77
N LEU A 34 7.46 3.75 -2.68
CA LEU A 34 8.13 4.70 -1.81
C LEU A 34 9.05 5.57 -2.65
N ALA A 35 8.89 6.88 -2.52
CA ALA A 35 9.79 7.85 -3.16
C ALA A 35 10.93 8.14 -2.20
N THR A 36 12.15 7.91 -2.65
CA THR A 36 13.34 8.02 -1.81
C THR A 36 14.55 8.43 -2.63
N ASP A 37 15.62 8.78 -1.95
CA ASP A 37 16.91 9.02 -2.59
C ASP A 37 17.73 7.74 -2.54
N THR A 38 18.03 7.20 -3.72
CA THR A 38 18.82 5.97 -3.86
C THR A 38 20.24 6.24 -4.33
N HIS A 39 20.68 7.51 -4.37
CA HIS A 39 21.98 7.87 -4.92
C HIS A 39 23.13 7.14 -4.21
N GLN A 40 23.15 7.14 -2.89
CA GLN A 40 24.19 6.48 -2.11
C GLN A 40 24.19 4.96 -2.35
N ALA A 41 23.02 4.34 -2.33
CA ALA A 41 22.90 2.90 -2.55
C ALA A 41 23.38 2.51 -3.95
N ALA A 42 22.99 3.26 -4.97
CA ALA A 42 23.37 2.99 -6.35
C ALA A 42 24.86 3.20 -6.58
N HIS A 43 25.43 4.24 -5.96
CA HIS A 43 26.84 4.58 -6.13
C HIS A 43 27.76 3.56 -5.39
N LEU A 44 27.38 3.16 -4.18
CA LEU A 44 28.18 2.28 -3.35
C LEU A 44 27.81 0.78 -3.51
N ASP A 45 26.70 0.50 -4.19
CA ASP A 45 26.14 -0.83 -4.31
C ASP A 45 25.88 -1.47 -2.93
N GLU A 46 25.29 -0.67 -2.02
CA GLU A 46 25.05 -1.06 -0.63
C GLU A 46 23.58 -1.08 -0.30
N LEU A 47 23.04 -2.22 0.10
CA LEU A 47 21.62 -2.40 0.39
C LEU A 47 21.13 -1.53 1.57
N ASN A 48 21.96 -1.32 2.58
CA ASN A 48 21.59 -0.55 3.76
C ASN A 48 21.47 0.96 3.50
N GLU A 49 21.86 1.42 2.31
CA GLU A 49 21.75 2.83 1.91
C GLU A 49 20.45 3.13 1.18
N THR A 50 19.51 2.19 1.12
CA THR A 50 18.23 2.36 0.44
C THR A 50 17.10 1.67 1.21
N VAL A 51 15.89 1.79 0.68
CA VAL A 51 14.74 1.05 1.18
C VAL A 51 14.88 -0.42 0.78
N ASN A 52 14.93 -1.29 1.76
CA ASN A 52 14.97 -2.74 1.53
C ASN A 52 13.54 -3.24 1.29
N TYR A 53 13.23 -3.67 0.08
CA TYR A 53 11.87 -4.10 -0.26
C TYR A 53 11.42 -5.36 0.48
N GLU A 54 12.34 -6.20 0.93
CA GLU A 54 11.99 -7.36 1.76
C GLU A 54 11.45 -6.90 3.12
N THR A 55 12.04 -5.86 3.71
CA THR A 55 11.55 -5.25 4.94
C THR A 55 10.15 -4.64 4.73
N VAL A 56 9.94 -3.98 3.60
CA VAL A 56 8.62 -3.43 3.23
C VAL A 56 7.58 -4.55 3.16
N TYR A 57 7.92 -5.67 2.50
CA TYR A 57 7.01 -6.82 2.43
C TYR A 57 6.60 -7.31 3.82
N HIS A 58 7.56 -7.45 4.73
CA HIS A 58 7.26 -7.93 6.09
C HIS A 58 6.38 -6.95 6.87
N MET A 59 6.57 -5.65 6.68
CA MET A 59 5.71 -4.65 7.31
C MET A 59 4.27 -4.71 6.78
N VAL A 60 4.11 -4.84 5.47
CA VAL A 60 2.79 -5.00 4.85
C VAL A 60 2.13 -6.28 5.35
N GLN A 61 2.87 -7.39 5.35
CA GLN A 61 2.36 -8.67 5.84
C GLN A 61 1.87 -8.57 7.28
N ALA A 62 2.60 -7.88 8.14
CA ALA A 62 2.21 -7.71 9.54
C ALA A 62 0.88 -6.95 9.67
N GLU A 63 0.68 -5.91 8.86
CA GLU A 63 -0.59 -5.16 8.86
C GLU A 63 -1.72 -5.98 8.28
N MET A 64 -1.46 -6.79 7.27
CA MET A 64 -2.47 -7.65 6.66
C MET A 64 -3.03 -8.71 7.62
N LYS A 65 -2.27 -9.10 8.64
CA LYS A 65 -2.72 -10.08 9.64
C LYS A 65 -3.71 -9.52 10.65
N LYS A 66 -3.80 -8.19 10.78
CA LYS A 66 -4.70 -7.54 11.74
C LYS A 66 -6.06 -7.29 11.08
N PRO A 67 -7.17 -7.85 11.62
CA PRO A 67 -8.49 -7.65 11.01
C PRO A 67 -8.88 -6.18 10.96
N THR A 68 -9.57 -5.79 9.88
CA THR A 68 -10.16 -4.46 9.72
C THR A 68 -11.58 -4.56 9.17
N HIS A 69 -12.38 -3.52 9.39
CA HIS A 69 -13.69 -3.40 8.76
C HIS A 69 -13.60 -2.82 7.35
N LEU A 70 -12.67 -1.89 7.14
CA LEU A 70 -12.54 -1.14 5.88
C LEU A 70 -11.14 -1.29 5.30
N ILE A 71 -11.05 -1.43 3.98
CA ILE A 71 -9.75 -1.45 3.30
C ILE A 71 -9.04 -0.09 3.40
N GLU A 72 -9.79 0.99 3.58
CA GLU A 72 -9.25 2.34 3.81
C GLU A 72 -8.42 2.37 5.10
N THR A 73 -8.91 1.74 6.17
CA THR A 73 -8.18 1.63 7.45
C THR A 73 -6.87 0.86 7.26
N LEU A 74 -6.93 -0.23 6.51
CA LEU A 74 -5.76 -1.05 6.21
C LEU A 74 -4.70 -0.24 5.44
N ALA A 75 -5.13 0.47 4.39
CA ALA A 75 -4.23 1.28 3.58
C ALA A 75 -3.57 2.37 4.43
N GLU A 76 -4.33 3.05 5.28
CA GLU A 76 -3.79 4.08 6.16
C GLU A 76 -2.76 3.52 7.13
N ARG A 77 -3.04 2.36 7.74
CA ARG A 77 -2.08 1.73 8.65
C ARG A 77 -0.76 1.38 7.96
N ILE A 78 -0.84 0.89 6.73
CA ILE A 78 0.36 0.58 5.95
C ILE A 78 1.17 1.86 5.69
N VAL A 79 0.51 2.93 5.25
CA VAL A 79 1.15 4.22 5.00
C VAL A 79 1.84 4.75 6.25
N LEU A 80 1.13 4.76 7.38
CA LEU A 80 1.67 5.25 8.65
C LEU A 80 2.86 4.43 9.12
N ARG A 81 2.79 3.12 8.97
CA ARG A 81 3.90 2.22 9.36
C ARG A 81 5.15 2.49 8.53
N LEU A 82 4.99 2.71 7.24
CA LEU A 82 6.13 3.01 6.36
C LEU A 82 6.76 4.35 6.67
N HIS A 83 5.95 5.37 6.93
CA HIS A 83 6.46 6.69 7.33
C HIS A 83 7.16 6.66 8.69
N ASP A 84 6.64 5.85 9.61
CA ASP A 84 7.23 5.73 10.93
C ASP A 84 8.60 5.05 10.87
N PHE A 85 8.74 4.05 10.01
CA PHE A 85 10.00 3.31 9.87
C PHE A 85 11.03 4.06 9.01
N TYR A 86 10.60 4.67 7.92
CA TYR A 86 11.49 5.38 6.99
C TYR A 86 11.27 6.89 7.11
N GLU A 87 12.11 7.55 7.89
CA GLU A 87 11.97 8.99 8.16
C GLU A 87 12.29 9.87 6.97
N THR A 88 13.10 9.38 6.04
CA THR A 88 13.65 10.18 4.93
C THR A 88 12.92 10.02 3.61
N ILE A 89 11.85 9.22 3.57
CA ILE A 89 11.09 9.05 2.32
C ILE A 89 10.26 10.31 2.01
N SER A 90 10.16 10.64 0.73
CA SER A 90 9.45 11.83 0.24
C SER A 90 7.97 11.60 0.01
N GLY A 91 7.53 10.36 0.02
CA GLY A 91 6.14 10.00 -0.15
C GLY A 91 5.93 8.51 -0.24
N VAL A 92 4.69 8.12 -0.04
CA VAL A 92 4.23 6.73 -0.13
C VAL A 92 2.97 6.69 -0.96
N LYS A 93 2.83 5.65 -1.77
CA LYS A 93 1.58 5.32 -2.47
C LYS A 93 1.27 3.87 -2.16
N VAL A 94 0.08 3.61 -1.65
CA VAL A 94 -0.40 2.27 -1.34
C VAL A 94 -1.69 2.04 -2.10
N ILE A 95 -1.79 0.92 -2.80
CA ILE A 95 -3.02 0.48 -3.45
C ILE A 95 -3.39 -0.87 -2.85
N VAL A 96 -4.58 -0.94 -2.25
CA VAL A 96 -5.13 -2.18 -1.72
C VAL A 96 -6.32 -2.58 -2.58
N ARG A 97 -6.21 -3.73 -3.25
CA ARG A 97 -7.28 -4.29 -4.08
C ARG A 97 -7.90 -5.48 -3.37
N LYS A 98 -9.21 -5.44 -3.24
CA LYS A 98 -9.98 -6.59 -2.76
C LYS A 98 -10.51 -7.31 -3.98
N LEU A 99 -10.10 -8.57 -4.15
CA LEU A 99 -10.48 -9.37 -5.31
C LEU A 99 -11.90 -9.91 -5.15
N ASN A 100 -12.64 -9.94 -6.25
CA ASN A 100 -14.01 -10.47 -6.30
C ASN A 100 -14.91 -9.92 -5.17
N PRO A 101 -15.07 -8.59 -5.07
CA PRO A 101 -15.85 -8.00 -4.00
C PRO A 101 -17.33 -8.42 -4.11
N PRO A 102 -18.03 -8.61 -2.97
CA PRO A 102 -19.41 -9.09 -2.97
C PRO A 102 -20.41 -7.96 -3.28
N VAL A 103 -20.49 -7.57 -4.54
CA VAL A 103 -21.36 -6.46 -5.00
C VAL A 103 -22.61 -6.93 -5.77
N GLY A 104 -22.82 -8.25 -5.84
CA GLY A 104 -23.98 -8.81 -6.56
C GLY A 104 -23.77 -8.98 -8.06
N GLY A 105 -22.57 -8.76 -8.57
CA GLY A 105 -22.20 -8.92 -9.97
C GLY A 105 -20.73 -9.24 -10.12
N GLU A 106 -20.28 -9.44 -11.34
CA GLU A 106 -18.89 -9.75 -11.62
C GLU A 106 -18.04 -8.47 -11.62
N VAL A 107 -17.16 -8.33 -10.63
CA VAL A 107 -16.18 -7.26 -10.54
C VAL A 107 -14.85 -7.90 -10.17
N ALA A 108 -13.81 -7.64 -10.95
CA ALA A 108 -12.49 -8.25 -10.70
C ALA A 108 -11.91 -7.78 -9.37
N ALA A 109 -12.01 -6.49 -9.09
CA ALA A 109 -11.48 -5.92 -7.85
C ALA A 109 -12.15 -4.58 -7.55
N ALA A 110 -12.26 -4.29 -6.26
CA ALA A 110 -12.47 -2.93 -5.76
C ALA A 110 -11.16 -2.50 -5.11
N TYR A 111 -10.81 -1.22 -5.16
CA TYR A 111 -9.54 -0.79 -4.60
C TYR A 111 -9.65 0.56 -3.92
N ILE A 112 -8.70 0.79 -3.01
CA ILE A 112 -8.40 2.10 -2.44
C ILE A 112 -6.95 2.44 -2.78
N GLU A 113 -6.71 3.69 -3.16
CA GLU A 113 -5.37 4.22 -3.38
C GLU A 113 -5.16 5.36 -2.40
N GLN A 114 -4.09 5.29 -1.63
CA GLN A 114 -3.73 6.32 -0.68
C GLN A 114 -2.32 6.82 -0.98
N THR A 115 -2.17 8.13 -1.02
CA THR A 115 -0.89 8.77 -1.38
C THR A 115 -0.51 9.81 -0.35
N THR A 116 0.81 9.98 -0.19
CA THR A 116 1.38 11.03 0.65
C THR A 116 2.56 11.68 -0.07
N GLY A 117 2.94 12.86 0.37
CA GLY A 117 4.13 13.54 -0.12
C GLY A 117 4.07 13.81 -1.61
N VAL A 118 5.13 13.42 -2.32
CA VAL A 118 5.25 13.68 -3.76
C VAL A 118 4.17 12.99 -4.60
N PHE A 119 3.64 11.87 -4.12
CA PHE A 119 2.56 11.16 -4.83
C PHE A 119 1.22 11.88 -4.68
N ALA A 120 1.02 12.63 -3.61
CA ALA A 120 -0.23 13.35 -3.35
C ALA A 120 -0.35 14.65 -4.14
N ARG A 121 0.77 15.26 -4.51
CA ARG A 121 0.79 16.60 -5.14
C ARG A 121 0.00 16.67 -6.43
N GLY A 122 0.09 15.66 -7.28
CA GLY A 122 -0.63 15.64 -8.56
C GLY A 122 -2.12 15.36 -8.40
N SER A 123 -2.52 14.62 -7.36
CA SER A 123 -3.92 14.23 -7.15
C SER A 123 -4.76 15.31 -6.47
N GLN A 124 -4.12 16.38 -5.95
CA GLN A 124 -4.81 17.48 -5.28
C GLN A 124 -5.31 18.57 -6.23
N GLN A 125 -4.88 18.54 -7.49
CA GLN A 125 -5.31 19.50 -8.49
C GLN A 125 -6.68 19.08 -9.06
N LYS A 126 -7.68 19.93 -8.85
CA LYS A 126 -8.99 19.74 -9.46
C LYS A 126 -9.03 20.46 -10.80
N PRO A 127 -9.63 19.87 -11.85
CA PRO A 127 -9.88 20.59 -13.09
C PRO A 127 -10.76 21.80 -12.86
N ASP A 128 -10.49 22.89 -13.55
CA ASP A 128 -11.23 24.15 -13.38
C ASP A 128 -12.71 24.05 -13.74
N PHE A 129 -13.06 23.05 -14.53
CA PHE A 129 -14.41 22.88 -15.03
C PHE A 129 -15.29 21.94 -14.20
N ILE A 130 -14.80 21.48 -13.08
CA ILE A 130 -15.60 20.64 -12.16
C ILE A 130 -16.18 21.49 -11.00
#